data_35f1947c4d41fb069c79cd08e4d5ae9a
#
_entry.id   35f1947c4d41fb069c79cd08e4d5ae9a
#
_cell.length_a   1.000
_cell.length_b   1.000
_cell.length_c   1.000
_cell.angle_alpha   90.00
_cell.angle_beta   90.00
_cell.angle_gamma   90.00
#
_symmetry.space_group_name_H-M   'P 1'
#
loop_
_entity.id
_entity.type
_entity.pdbx_description
1 polymer ?
#
loop_
_entity_poly.entity_id
_entity_poly.type
_entity_poly.pdbx_seq_one_letter_code
_entity_poly.pdbx_strand_id
1 'polypeptide(L)'
;RNLMTVRVAQEITMQTVAAYAERFGVYDRMVPFLANALGAQETTLFRMVAAYAMFANGGERVEPTLVDRVQDRYGRTVYRHDQRICEDCTVADLPRGMGVTIDTNRERVMDAVTAYQLTSMMQGVVQRGSASRLNLPVPIAGKTGTTNESKDVWFIGYSSNIVAGCYIGYDQPRTLGESAFGGTLCVPVFQDFMEDAIKKFGGGEFTVPPGGYFRKIDRFTGQPLPEDATGDNVVAEYFREGEDALIGLGLVVDGG
;
A
#
# COMPACT_ATOMS: atom_id res chain seq x y z
N ARG A 1 -4.48 -3.40 -19.74
CA ARG A 1 -4.20 -3.13 -18.31
C ARG A 1 -4.29 -1.63 -18.04
N ASN A 2 -3.50 -0.79 -18.72
CA ASN A 2 -3.60 0.67 -18.57
C ASN A 2 -4.99 1.19 -18.94
N LEU A 3 -5.62 0.63 -19.96
CA LEU A 3 -6.97 1.01 -20.38
C LEU A 3 -7.99 0.85 -19.24
N MET A 4 -7.92 -0.23 -18.46
CA MET A 4 -8.85 -0.43 -17.32
C MET A 4 -8.62 0.61 -16.24
N THR A 5 -7.36 0.94 -15.91
CA THR A 5 -7.04 2.00 -14.94
C THR A 5 -7.62 3.34 -15.38
N VAL A 6 -7.46 3.69 -16.66
CA VAL A 6 -8.00 4.93 -17.23
C VAL A 6 -9.52 4.95 -17.17
N ARG A 7 -10.21 3.84 -17.51
CA ARG A 7 -11.68 3.74 -17.44
C ARG A 7 -12.18 3.91 -15.99
N VAL A 8 -11.57 3.21 -15.04
CA VAL A 8 -11.92 3.38 -13.60
C VAL A 8 -11.72 4.83 -13.17
N ALA A 9 -10.60 5.46 -13.56
CA ALA A 9 -10.33 6.85 -13.22
C ALA A 9 -11.35 7.83 -13.86
N GLN A 10 -11.81 7.54 -15.08
CA GLN A 10 -12.88 8.33 -15.71
C GLN A 10 -14.21 8.18 -14.97
N GLU A 11 -14.55 6.98 -14.54
CA GLU A 11 -15.82 6.70 -13.86
C GLU A 11 -15.88 7.35 -12.48
N ILE A 12 -14.81 7.21 -11.67
CA ILE A 12 -14.73 7.86 -10.35
C ILE A 12 -14.38 9.34 -10.42
N THR A 13 -14.07 9.85 -11.58
CA THR A 13 -13.59 11.18 -11.95
C THR A 13 -12.13 11.47 -11.52
N MET A 14 -11.41 12.20 -12.35
CA MET A 14 -10.03 12.61 -12.02
C MET A 14 -9.96 13.60 -10.86
N GLN A 15 -11.02 14.32 -10.55
CA GLN A 15 -11.14 15.16 -9.36
C GLN A 15 -11.10 14.32 -8.09
N THR A 16 -11.80 13.18 -8.06
CA THR A 16 -11.72 12.22 -6.95
C THR A 16 -10.32 11.63 -6.81
N VAL A 17 -9.69 11.23 -7.92
CA VAL A 17 -8.30 10.73 -7.91
C VAL A 17 -7.34 11.77 -7.35
N ALA A 18 -7.46 13.04 -7.78
CA ALA A 18 -6.62 14.14 -7.28
C ALA A 18 -6.83 14.37 -5.78
N ALA A 19 -8.08 14.42 -5.32
CA ALA A 19 -8.40 14.63 -3.91
C ALA A 19 -7.80 13.53 -3.00
N TYR A 20 -7.82 12.27 -3.46
CA TYR A 20 -7.18 11.18 -2.72
C TYR A 20 -5.65 11.28 -2.75
N ALA A 21 -5.04 11.58 -3.91
CA ALA A 21 -3.59 11.74 -4.02
C ALA A 21 -3.05 12.87 -3.12
N GLU A 22 -3.79 13.98 -3.03
CA GLU A 22 -3.50 15.10 -2.12
C GLU A 22 -3.71 14.70 -0.66
N ARG A 23 -4.81 14.00 -0.34
CA ARG A 23 -5.08 13.48 1.00
C ARG A 23 -3.97 12.55 1.50
N PHE A 24 -3.41 11.72 0.63
CA PHE A 24 -2.28 10.85 0.96
C PHE A 24 -0.91 11.55 0.90
N GLY A 25 -0.88 12.85 0.60
CA GLY A 25 0.35 13.64 0.58
C GLY A 25 1.29 13.31 -0.58
N VAL A 26 0.81 12.58 -1.59
CA VAL A 26 1.58 12.27 -2.81
C VAL A 26 1.89 13.55 -3.57
N TYR A 27 0.94 14.48 -3.62
CA TYR A 27 1.05 15.81 -4.20
C TYR A 27 0.51 16.87 -3.24
N ASP A 28 1.07 18.09 -3.30
CA ASP A 28 0.45 19.25 -2.67
C ASP A 28 -0.79 19.68 -3.47
N ARG A 29 -0.72 19.52 -4.79
CA ARG A 29 -1.82 19.73 -5.73
C ARG A 29 -1.64 18.82 -6.94
N MET A 30 -2.65 18.03 -7.24
CA MET A 30 -2.68 17.19 -8.43
C MET A 30 -3.56 17.83 -9.51
N VAL A 31 -3.02 17.96 -10.72
CA VAL A 31 -3.82 18.41 -11.86
C VAL A 31 -4.68 17.24 -12.34
N PRO A 32 -6.02 17.39 -12.46
CA PRO A 32 -6.93 16.28 -12.79
C PRO A 32 -6.92 15.92 -14.29
N PHE A 33 -5.74 15.80 -14.89
CA PHE A 33 -5.58 15.29 -16.25
C PHE A 33 -5.63 13.77 -16.25
N LEU A 34 -6.26 13.19 -17.26
CA LEU A 34 -6.44 11.74 -17.38
C LEU A 34 -5.11 10.97 -17.42
N ALA A 35 -4.05 11.57 -17.98
CA ALA A 35 -2.71 10.98 -17.99
C ALA A 35 -2.16 10.73 -16.57
N ASN A 36 -2.59 11.51 -15.57
CA ASN A 36 -2.18 11.36 -14.19
C ASN A 36 -2.77 10.10 -13.53
N ALA A 37 -3.81 9.49 -14.09
CA ALA A 37 -4.27 8.17 -13.68
C ALA A 37 -3.20 7.08 -13.88
N LEU A 38 -2.24 7.31 -14.76
CA LEU A 38 -1.11 6.43 -15.04
C LEU A 38 0.22 6.96 -14.47
N GLY A 39 0.18 8.01 -13.64
CA GLY A 39 1.36 8.54 -12.97
C GLY A 39 2.20 9.49 -13.81
N ALA A 40 1.57 10.30 -14.69
CA ALA A 40 2.29 11.26 -15.52
C ALA A 40 2.83 12.48 -14.74
N GLN A 41 2.23 12.82 -13.59
CA GLN A 41 2.73 13.89 -12.73
C GLN A 41 3.84 13.38 -11.82
N GLU A 42 4.92 14.13 -11.70
CA GLU A 42 6.09 13.77 -10.90
C GLU A 42 5.83 13.90 -9.41
N THR A 43 6.45 13.00 -8.63
CA THR A 43 6.49 13.05 -7.17
C THR A 43 7.81 12.45 -6.67
N THR A 44 8.03 12.47 -5.36
CA THR A 44 9.24 11.93 -4.75
C THR A 44 9.02 10.52 -4.21
N LEU A 45 10.10 9.72 -4.17
CA LEU A 45 10.09 8.40 -3.53
C LEU A 45 9.62 8.50 -2.07
N PHE A 46 10.07 9.54 -1.36
CA PHE A 46 9.69 9.81 0.03
C PHE A 46 8.17 9.94 0.23
N ARG A 47 7.51 10.75 -0.61
CA ARG A 47 6.05 10.94 -0.57
C ARG A 47 5.29 9.66 -0.90
N MET A 48 5.77 8.91 -1.89
CA MET A 48 5.16 7.64 -2.27
C MET A 48 5.30 6.60 -1.15
N VAL A 49 6.47 6.46 -0.54
CA VAL A 49 6.67 5.54 0.60
C VAL A 49 5.77 5.94 1.78
N ALA A 50 5.63 7.24 2.06
CA ALA A 50 4.70 7.73 3.09
C ALA A 50 3.24 7.35 2.81
N ALA A 51 2.78 7.49 1.56
CA ALA A 51 1.44 7.08 1.17
C ALA A 51 1.21 5.57 1.34
N TYR A 52 2.17 4.75 0.93
CA TYR A 52 2.10 3.30 1.14
C TYR A 52 2.16 2.91 2.62
N ALA A 53 2.87 3.68 3.45
CA ALA A 53 2.86 3.49 4.90
C ALA A 53 1.47 3.71 5.50
N MET A 54 0.66 4.60 4.95
CA MET A 54 -0.73 4.78 5.38
C MET A 54 -1.61 3.57 5.05
N PHE A 55 -1.38 2.91 3.90
CA PHE A 55 -2.07 1.64 3.58
C PHE A 55 -1.65 0.52 4.52
N ALA A 56 -0.34 0.37 4.76
CA ALA A 56 0.21 -0.61 5.69
C ALA A 56 -0.29 -0.40 7.14
N ASN A 57 -0.54 0.84 7.51
CA ASN A 57 -1.03 1.27 8.83
C ASN A 57 -2.58 1.30 8.91
N GLY A 58 -3.27 0.54 8.06
CA GLY A 58 -4.73 0.40 8.10
C GLY A 58 -5.49 1.69 7.80
N GLY A 59 -4.92 2.62 7.03
CA GLY A 59 -5.56 3.87 6.60
C GLY A 59 -5.39 5.05 7.57
N GLU A 60 -4.53 4.94 8.57
CA GLU A 60 -4.16 6.06 9.44
C GLU A 60 -2.98 6.83 8.87
N ARG A 61 -3.01 8.16 9.04
CA ARG A 61 -1.94 9.05 8.56
C ARG A 61 -0.58 8.68 9.14
N VAL A 62 0.40 8.62 8.29
CA VAL A 62 1.81 8.49 8.66
C VAL A 62 2.56 9.71 8.16
N GLU A 63 3.19 10.42 9.05
CA GLU A 63 4.07 11.55 8.75
C GLU A 63 5.52 11.09 8.95
N PRO A 64 6.26 10.84 7.87
CA PRO A 64 7.63 10.40 8.00
C PRO A 64 8.52 11.53 8.51
N THR A 65 9.44 11.19 9.41
CA THR A 65 10.40 12.14 9.98
C THR A 65 11.80 11.56 10.05
N LEU A 66 12.80 12.42 10.00
CA LEU A 66 14.20 12.09 10.30
C LEU A 66 14.57 12.47 11.74
N VAL A 67 13.67 13.16 12.45
CA VAL A 67 13.94 13.67 13.80
C VAL A 67 12.85 13.15 14.75
N ASP A 68 13.17 12.12 15.50
CA ASP A 68 12.26 11.57 16.52
C ASP A 68 12.08 12.50 17.70
N ARG A 69 13.19 13.10 18.17
CA ARG A 69 13.21 13.87 19.40
C ARG A 69 14.33 14.90 19.40
N VAL A 70 14.04 16.07 19.96
CA VAL A 70 15.05 17.10 20.27
C VAL A 70 15.08 17.31 21.77
N GLN A 71 16.27 17.32 22.36
CA GLN A 71 16.50 17.58 23.77
C GLN A 71 17.36 18.83 23.95
N ASP A 72 17.10 19.60 25.03
CA ASP A 72 17.96 20.68 25.41
C ASP A 72 19.27 20.15 26.06
N ARG A 73 20.20 21.06 26.39
CA ARG A 73 21.49 20.70 27.02
C ARG A 73 21.34 20.05 28.40
N TYR A 74 20.18 20.08 29.01
CA TYR A 74 19.87 19.46 30.31
C TYR A 74 19.16 18.12 30.16
N GLY A 75 19.00 17.61 28.93
CA GLY A 75 18.31 16.36 28.64
C GLY A 75 16.78 16.44 28.62
N ARG A 76 16.19 17.64 28.75
CA ARG A 76 14.72 17.79 28.67
C ARG A 76 14.28 17.75 27.22
N THR A 77 13.28 16.93 26.94
CA THR A 77 12.68 16.85 25.61
C THR A 77 11.92 18.14 25.32
N VAL A 78 12.34 18.87 24.28
CA VAL A 78 11.70 20.10 23.78
C VAL A 78 10.86 19.84 22.54
N TYR A 79 11.11 18.74 21.83
CA TYR A 79 10.31 18.27 20.71
C TYR A 79 10.30 16.74 20.70
N ARG A 80 9.13 16.15 20.41
CA ARG A 80 8.95 14.73 20.17
C ARG A 80 7.99 14.55 19.02
N HIS A 81 8.39 13.78 18.01
CA HIS A 81 7.54 13.47 16.86
C HIS A 81 6.41 12.52 17.24
N ASP A 82 6.73 11.45 17.96
CA ASP A 82 5.75 10.49 18.46
C ASP A 82 4.95 11.11 19.63
N GLN A 83 3.70 11.47 19.34
CA GLN A 83 2.77 12.06 20.30
C GLN A 83 1.75 11.04 20.85
N ARG A 84 1.97 9.75 20.60
CA ARG A 84 1.11 8.70 21.16
C ARG A 84 1.11 8.75 22.67
N ILE A 85 -0.06 8.63 23.24
CA ILE A 85 -0.27 8.56 24.69
C ILE A 85 -0.48 7.10 25.05
N CYS A 86 0.30 6.61 25.99
CA CYS A 86 0.13 5.30 26.57
C CYS A 86 -0.27 5.49 28.04
N GLU A 87 -1.53 5.23 28.36
CA GLU A 87 -2.04 5.43 29.72
C GLU A 87 -1.50 4.38 30.69
N ASP A 88 -1.30 3.14 30.20
CA ASP A 88 -0.97 1.98 31.03
C ASP A 88 0.50 1.55 30.94
N CYS A 89 1.36 2.25 30.16
CA CYS A 89 2.76 1.87 29.96
C CYS A 89 3.62 1.92 31.23
N THR A 90 3.16 2.61 32.26
CA THR A 90 3.86 2.74 33.57
C THR A 90 3.29 1.81 34.63
N VAL A 91 2.23 1.07 34.32
CA VAL A 91 1.60 0.12 35.25
C VAL A 91 2.45 -1.14 35.32
N ALA A 92 2.99 -1.47 36.49
CA ALA A 92 3.89 -2.61 36.67
C ALA A 92 3.23 -3.97 36.43
N ASP A 93 1.93 -4.09 36.72
CA ASP A 93 1.15 -5.32 36.57
C ASP A 93 -0.18 -5.04 35.87
N LEU A 94 -0.27 -5.29 34.57
CA LEU A 94 -1.53 -5.32 33.86
C LEU A 94 -2.28 -6.64 34.15
N PRO A 95 -3.61 -6.62 34.32
CA PRO A 95 -4.41 -7.84 34.44
C PRO A 95 -4.12 -8.80 33.28
N ARG A 96 -4.10 -10.11 33.55
CA ARG A 96 -3.86 -11.12 32.51
C ARG A 96 -4.86 -10.97 31.36
N GLY A 97 -4.35 -10.84 30.15
CA GLY A 97 -5.16 -10.68 28.93
C GLY A 97 -5.48 -9.24 28.55
N MET A 98 -5.10 -8.25 29.35
CA MET A 98 -5.15 -6.83 28.97
C MET A 98 -3.80 -6.38 28.41
N GLY A 99 -3.83 -5.78 27.21
CA GLY A 99 -2.70 -5.08 26.64
C GLY A 99 -2.70 -3.60 27.06
N VAL A 100 -1.58 -2.90 26.83
CA VAL A 100 -1.51 -1.46 27.02
C VAL A 100 -2.45 -0.73 26.06
N THR A 101 -3.12 0.31 26.54
CA THR A 101 -3.95 1.19 25.71
C THR A 101 -3.08 2.30 25.14
N ILE A 102 -2.94 2.33 23.82
CA ILE A 102 -2.19 3.38 23.12
C ILE A 102 -3.18 4.23 22.31
N ASP A 103 -3.34 5.47 22.71
CA ASP A 103 -4.06 6.46 21.91
C ASP A 103 -3.10 7.04 20.87
N THR A 104 -3.38 6.78 19.60
CA THR A 104 -2.54 7.23 18.50
C THR A 104 -2.77 8.68 18.10
N ASN A 105 -3.92 9.26 18.44
CA ASN A 105 -4.34 10.61 18.02
C ASN A 105 -4.07 10.89 16.52
N ARG A 106 -4.11 9.83 15.67
CA ARG A 106 -3.83 9.93 14.24
C ARG A 106 -5.09 10.14 13.44
N GLU A 107 -5.00 11.02 12.45
CA GLU A 107 -6.06 11.22 11.47
C GLU A 107 -6.25 9.95 10.63
N ARG A 108 -7.50 9.50 10.51
CA ARG A 108 -7.84 8.43 9.57
C ARG A 108 -8.09 9.01 8.19
N VAL A 109 -7.23 8.68 7.24
CA VAL A 109 -7.29 9.16 5.85
C VAL A 109 -8.00 8.19 4.91
N MET A 110 -8.10 6.91 5.32
CA MET A 110 -8.81 5.85 4.61
C MET A 110 -9.47 4.91 5.61
N ASP A 111 -10.62 4.39 5.28
CA ASP A 111 -11.27 3.33 6.05
C ASP A 111 -10.41 2.07 6.11
N ALA A 112 -10.40 1.37 7.26
CA ALA A 112 -9.53 0.23 7.50
C ALA A 112 -9.84 -0.97 6.58
N VAL A 113 -11.13 -1.22 6.28
CA VAL A 113 -11.56 -2.27 5.35
C VAL A 113 -11.02 -1.97 3.95
N THR A 114 -11.16 -0.72 3.49
CA THR A 114 -10.65 -0.28 2.19
C THR A 114 -9.12 -0.38 2.11
N ALA A 115 -8.40 -0.01 3.18
CA ALA A 115 -6.94 -0.16 3.24
C ALA A 115 -6.51 -1.63 3.16
N TYR A 116 -7.26 -2.53 3.82
CA TYR A 116 -7.00 -3.97 3.75
C TYR A 116 -7.34 -4.56 2.37
N GLN A 117 -8.45 -4.16 1.76
CA GLN A 117 -8.80 -4.54 0.38
C GLN A 117 -7.69 -4.17 -0.60
N LEU A 118 -7.15 -2.94 -0.49
CA LEU A 118 -6.02 -2.50 -1.30
C LEU A 118 -4.76 -3.32 -1.01
N THR A 119 -4.49 -3.67 0.26
CA THR A 119 -3.39 -4.54 0.66
C THR A 119 -3.54 -5.93 0.03
N SER A 120 -4.73 -6.55 0.07
CA SER A 120 -5.03 -7.83 -0.57
C SER A 120 -4.74 -7.80 -2.08
N MET A 121 -5.21 -6.75 -2.77
CA MET A 121 -4.93 -6.57 -4.19
C MET A 121 -3.43 -6.44 -4.48
N MET A 122 -2.68 -5.72 -3.63
CA MET A 122 -1.23 -5.55 -3.77
C MET A 122 -0.44 -6.82 -3.39
N GLN A 123 -0.94 -7.67 -2.50
CA GLN A 123 -0.40 -9.02 -2.31
C GLN A 123 -0.52 -9.84 -3.60
N GLY A 124 -1.61 -9.70 -4.33
CA GLY A 124 -1.79 -10.33 -5.64
C GLY A 124 -0.73 -9.92 -6.67
N VAL A 125 -0.17 -8.72 -6.60
CA VAL A 125 0.95 -8.29 -7.46
C VAL A 125 2.22 -9.09 -7.17
N VAL A 126 2.46 -9.42 -5.90
CA VAL A 126 3.60 -10.21 -5.45
C VAL A 126 3.37 -11.71 -5.71
N GLN A 127 2.18 -12.23 -5.46
CA GLN A 127 1.90 -13.65 -5.59
C GLN A 127 1.80 -14.12 -7.05
N ARG A 128 1.22 -13.30 -7.93
CA ARG A 128 0.85 -13.68 -9.30
C ARG A 128 1.00 -12.59 -10.36
N GLY A 129 1.61 -11.46 -9.98
CA GLY A 129 1.77 -10.30 -10.85
C GLY A 129 3.22 -9.97 -11.20
N SER A 130 3.48 -8.68 -11.41
CA SER A 130 4.77 -8.16 -11.88
C SER A 130 5.92 -8.27 -10.86
N ALA A 131 5.64 -8.59 -9.61
CA ALA A 131 6.61 -8.81 -8.55
C ALA A 131 6.66 -10.27 -8.07
N SER A 132 6.18 -11.23 -8.87
CA SER A 132 6.09 -12.66 -8.48
C SER A 132 7.45 -13.37 -8.31
N ARG A 133 8.55 -12.70 -8.60
CA ARG A 133 9.90 -13.19 -8.30
C ARG A 133 10.32 -12.94 -6.85
N LEU A 134 9.59 -12.07 -6.12
CA LEU A 134 9.88 -11.77 -4.74
C LEU A 134 9.64 -13.02 -3.88
N ASN A 135 10.65 -13.37 -3.08
CA ASN A 135 10.59 -14.52 -2.18
C ASN A 135 11.09 -14.10 -0.79
N LEU A 136 10.18 -13.74 0.09
CA LEU A 136 10.46 -13.32 1.45
C LEU A 136 9.67 -14.18 2.46
N PRO A 137 10.18 -14.34 3.70
CA PRO A 137 9.58 -15.25 4.69
C PRO A 137 8.27 -14.73 5.31
N VAL A 138 7.80 -13.54 4.91
CA VAL A 138 6.56 -12.92 5.39
C VAL A 138 5.73 -12.42 4.21
N PRO A 139 4.42 -12.28 4.34
CA PRO A 139 3.58 -11.69 3.31
C PRO A 139 4.01 -10.27 2.95
N ILE A 140 4.06 -9.99 1.66
CA ILE A 140 4.38 -8.66 1.12
C ILE A 140 3.24 -8.20 0.21
N ALA A 141 2.86 -6.96 0.37
CA ALA A 141 2.02 -6.22 -0.55
C ALA A 141 2.87 -5.15 -1.26
N GLY A 142 2.63 -4.91 -2.54
CA GLY A 142 3.42 -3.89 -3.24
C GLY A 142 3.02 -3.70 -4.69
N LYS A 143 3.61 -2.69 -5.32
CA LYS A 143 3.32 -2.32 -6.71
C LYS A 143 4.58 -1.89 -7.45
N THR A 144 4.74 -2.40 -8.65
CA THR A 144 5.76 -1.97 -9.62
C THR A 144 5.30 -0.75 -10.41
N GLY A 145 6.21 0.13 -10.76
CA GLY A 145 6.01 1.20 -11.72
C GLY A 145 7.08 1.12 -12.83
N THR A 146 6.68 1.49 -14.04
CA THR A 146 7.60 1.63 -15.17
C THR A 146 7.04 2.71 -16.09
N THR A 147 7.81 3.75 -16.34
CA THR A 147 7.45 4.81 -17.27
C THR A 147 7.59 4.37 -18.72
N ASN A 148 7.02 5.13 -19.64
CA ASN A 148 7.21 4.90 -21.07
C ASN A 148 8.70 4.89 -21.43
N GLU A 149 9.10 4.01 -22.35
CA GLU A 149 10.47 3.82 -22.76
C GLU A 149 11.42 3.37 -21.62
N SER A 150 10.86 2.88 -20.50
CA SER A 150 11.63 2.43 -19.32
C SER A 150 12.65 3.49 -18.85
N LYS A 151 12.24 4.76 -18.76
CA LYS A 151 13.10 5.85 -18.27
C LYS A 151 13.25 5.80 -16.76
N ASP A 152 12.17 5.42 -16.06
CA ASP A 152 12.13 5.26 -14.61
C ASP A 152 11.44 3.96 -14.25
N VAL A 153 11.97 3.29 -13.26
CA VAL A 153 11.38 2.08 -12.70
C VAL A 153 11.24 2.19 -11.19
N TRP A 154 10.15 1.65 -10.68
CA TRP A 154 9.75 1.73 -9.29
C TRP A 154 9.31 0.39 -8.76
N PHE A 155 9.56 0.17 -7.49
CA PHE A 155 8.82 -0.79 -6.67
C PHE A 155 8.66 -0.21 -5.27
N ILE A 156 7.42 -0.19 -4.78
CA ILE A 156 7.12 0.14 -3.38
C ILE A 156 6.35 -1.03 -2.83
N GLY A 157 6.80 -1.52 -1.69
CA GLY A 157 6.19 -2.66 -1.03
C GLY A 157 6.31 -2.57 0.48
N TYR A 158 5.52 -3.39 1.16
CA TYR A 158 5.51 -3.45 2.62
C TYR A 158 5.14 -4.83 3.14
N SER A 159 5.66 -5.13 4.32
CA SER A 159 5.18 -6.15 5.24
C SER A 159 4.23 -5.54 6.26
N SER A 160 3.81 -6.30 7.27
CA SER A 160 3.04 -5.76 8.39
C SER A 160 3.79 -4.68 9.20
N ASN A 161 5.14 -4.63 9.13
CA ASN A 161 5.96 -3.80 10.00
C ASN A 161 6.82 -2.78 9.26
N ILE A 162 7.11 -2.99 7.97
CA ILE A 162 8.14 -2.25 7.24
C ILE A 162 7.60 -1.86 5.88
N VAL A 163 7.79 -0.61 5.50
CA VAL A 163 7.55 -0.11 4.15
C VAL A 163 8.86 0.31 3.54
N ALA A 164 9.13 -0.11 2.33
CA ALA A 164 10.32 0.28 1.58
C ALA A 164 9.99 0.60 0.13
N GLY A 165 10.78 1.46 -0.48
CA GLY A 165 10.63 1.84 -1.87
C GLY A 165 11.98 1.86 -2.59
N CYS A 166 11.96 1.44 -3.84
CA CYS A 166 13.07 1.53 -4.77
C CYS A 166 12.65 2.36 -5.99
N TYR A 167 13.51 3.26 -6.38
CA TYR A 167 13.43 4.06 -7.61
C TYR A 167 14.78 4.00 -8.31
N ILE A 168 14.76 3.77 -9.61
CA ILE A 168 15.95 3.83 -10.48
C ILE A 168 15.58 4.63 -11.73
N GLY A 169 16.37 5.67 -11.99
CA GLY A 169 16.22 6.56 -13.12
C GLY A 169 17.46 7.43 -13.28
N TYR A 170 17.54 8.17 -14.36
CA TYR A 170 18.59 9.17 -14.59
C TYR A 170 18.04 10.57 -14.30
N ASP A 171 18.88 11.48 -13.79
CA ASP A 171 18.53 12.89 -13.55
C ASP A 171 18.05 13.58 -14.84
N GLN A 172 18.66 13.23 -15.97
CA GLN A 172 18.15 13.56 -17.29
C GLN A 172 17.48 12.33 -17.89
N PRO A 173 16.14 12.32 -18.03
CA PRO A 173 15.39 11.12 -18.40
C PRO A 173 15.85 10.49 -19.72
N ARG A 174 16.37 9.29 -19.64
CA ARG A 174 16.74 8.43 -20.77
C ARG A 174 16.43 6.99 -20.46
N THR A 175 16.28 6.16 -21.47
CA THR A 175 15.96 4.74 -21.28
C THR A 175 17.01 4.03 -20.45
N LEU A 176 16.53 3.16 -19.55
CA LEU A 176 17.34 2.21 -18.78
C LEU A 176 17.61 0.90 -19.54
N GLY A 177 17.00 0.76 -20.72
CA GLY A 177 17.11 -0.43 -21.58
C GLY A 177 15.79 -1.19 -21.75
N GLU A 178 15.70 -2.03 -22.76
CA GLU A 178 14.46 -2.73 -23.16
C GLU A 178 13.92 -3.69 -22.07
N SER A 179 14.79 -4.25 -21.23
CA SER A 179 14.41 -5.16 -20.14
C SER A 179 14.29 -4.49 -18.78
N ALA A 180 14.32 -3.16 -18.73
CA ALA A 180 14.26 -2.39 -17.51
C ALA A 180 12.80 -2.17 -17.08
N PHE A 181 12.34 -2.98 -16.13
CA PHE A 181 11.03 -2.88 -15.51
C PHE A 181 11.18 -2.83 -13.98
N GLY A 182 10.18 -2.30 -13.27
CA GLY A 182 10.18 -2.30 -11.81
C GLY A 182 10.38 -3.70 -11.23
N GLY A 183 9.79 -4.73 -11.86
CA GLY A 183 9.95 -6.13 -11.46
C GLY A 183 11.34 -6.71 -11.71
N THR A 184 12.11 -6.18 -12.67
CA THR A 184 13.46 -6.70 -12.99
C THR A 184 14.59 -5.96 -12.30
N LEU A 185 14.42 -4.67 -12.02
CA LEU A 185 15.47 -3.84 -11.42
C LEU A 185 15.20 -3.51 -9.95
N CYS A 186 14.00 -3.04 -9.61
CA CYS A 186 13.68 -2.62 -8.24
C CYS A 186 13.29 -3.76 -7.30
N VAL A 187 12.60 -4.79 -7.79
CA VAL A 187 12.19 -5.93 -6.94
C VAL A 187 13.39 -6.66 -6.32
N PRO A 188 14.50 -6.96 -7.04
CA PRO A 188 15.68 -7.55 -6.40
C PRO A 188 16.29 -6.67 -5.31
N VAL A 189 16.46 -5.37 -5.58
CA VAL A 189 16.98 -4.40 -4.57
C VAL A 189 16.09 -4.36 -3.33
N PHE A 190 14.78 -4.34 -3.53
CA PHE A 190 13.81 -4.41 -2.44
C PHE A 190 13.93 -5.71 -1.65
N GLN A 191 14.11 -6.86 -2.32
CA GLN A 191 14.27 -8.15 -1.65
C GLN A 191 15.49 -8.17 -0.75
N ASP A 192 16.65 -7.80 -1.27
CA ASP A 192 17.91 -7.79 -0.50
C ASP A 192 17.79 -6.90 0.75
N PHE A 193 17.20 -5.71 0.59
CA PHE A 193 16.95 -4.81 1.71
C PHE A 193 15.98 -5.43 2.75
N MET A 194 14.88 -6.00 2.28
CA MET A 194 13.83 -6.53 3.17
C MET A 194 14.24 -7.81 3.88
N GLU A 195 15.10 -8.63 3.29
CA GLU A 195 15.65 -9.82 3.97
C GLU A 195 16.36 -9.46 5.27
N ASP A 196 17.17 -8.41 5.27
CA ASP A 196 17.87 -7.94 6.47
C ASP A 196 16.95 -7.13 7.40
N ALA A 197 16.06 -6.33 6.85
CA ALA A 197 15.10 -5.56 7.62
C ALA A 197 14.12 -6.46 8.39
N ILE A 198 13.60 -7.54 7.77
CA ILE A 198 12.71 -8.50 8.42
C ILE A 198 13.43 -9.26 9.55
N LYS A 199 14.70 -9.65 9.37
CA LYS A 199 15.50 -10.28 10.44
C LYS A 199 15.60 -9.36 11.66
N LYS A 200 15.71 -8.06 11.45
CA LYS A 200 15.90 -7.06 12.51
C LYS A 200 14.60 -6.60 13.16
N PHE A 201 13.57 -6.38 12.36
CA PHE A 201 12.33 -5.71 12.81
C PHE A 201 11.11 -6.65 12.81
N GLY A 202 11.29 -7.90 12.35
CA GLY A 202 10.21 -8.85 12.26
C GLY A 202 9.24 -8.56 11.12
N GLY A 203 8.11 -9.24 11.17
CA GLY A 203 6.99 -9.15 10.25
C GLY A 203 6.09 -10.37 10.45
N GLY A 204 4.86 -10.30 9.99
CA GLY A 204 3.88 -11.38 10.09
C GLY A 204 2.74 -11.16 9.11
N GLU A 205 1.62 -11.81 9.38
CA GLU A 205 0.41 -11.64 8.61
C GLU A 205 -0.13 -10.21 8.72
N PHE A 206 -0.79 -9.73 7.69
CA PHE A 206 -1.51 -8.47 7.74
C PHE A 206 -2.75 -8.61 8.63
N THR A 207 -2.97 -7.63 9.49
CA THR A 207 -4.13 -7.61 10.38
C THR A 207 -5.40 -7.39 9.58
N VAL A 208 -6.33 -8.35 9.66
CA VAL A 208 -7.65 -8.24 9.03
C VAL A 208 -8.54 -7.35 9.91
N PRO A 209 -9.04 -6.22 9.41
CA PRO A 209 -9.96 -5.37 10.18
C PRO A 209 -11.34 -6.02 10.31
N PRO A 210 -12.13 -5.68 11.33
CA PRO A 210 -13.54 -6.06 11.38
C PRO A 210 -14.36 -5.29 10.32
N GLY A 211 -15.57 -5.77 10.01
CA GLY A 211 -16.51 -5.13 9.09
C GLY A 211 -16.44 -5.65 7.65
N GLY A 212 -15.87 -6.82 7.46
CA GLY A 212 -15.85 -7.52 6.19
C GLY A 212 -15.68 -9.03 6.36
N TYR A 213 -15.66 -9.74 5.24
CA TYR A 213 -15.51 -11.18 5.17
C TYR A 213 -14.76 -11.60 3.91
N PHE A 214 -14.13 -12.77 3.94
CA PHE A 214 -13.48 -13.35 2.78
C PHE A 214 -14.49 -14.12 1.92
N ARG A 215 -14.36 -13.95 0.60
CA ARG A 215 -15.12 -14.71 -0.39
C ARG A 215 -14.21 -15.18 -1.51
N LYS A 216 -14.40 -16.43 -1.93
CA LYS A 216 -13.72 -16.95 -3.13
C LYS A 216 -14.37 -16.41 -4.38
N ILE A 217 -13.54 -15.93 -5.29
CA ILE A 217 -13.95 -15.44 -6.61
C ILE A 217 -13.06 -16.04 -7.70
N ASP A 218 -13.57 -16.10 -8.89
CA ASP A 218 -12.76 -16.36 -10.08
C ASP A 218 -11.97 -15.09 -10.44
N ARG A 219 -10.63 -15.19 -10.44
CA ARG A 219 -9.75 -14.03 -10.64
C ARG A 219 -9.83 -13.38 -12.02
N PHE A 220 -10.41 -14.06 -13.01
CA PHE A 220 -10.52 -13.53 -14.36
C PHE A 220 -11.86 -12.86 -14.61
N THR A 221 -12.92 -13.41 -14.03
CA THR A 221 -14.29 -12.92 -14.24
C THR A 221 -14.82 -12.09 -13.07
N GLY A 222 -14.20 -12.22 -11.87
CA GLY A 222 -14.69 -11.61 -10.63
C GLY A 222 -15.95 -12.28 -10.07
N GLN A 223 -16.43 -13.37 -10.70
CA GLN A 223 -17.66 -14.05 -10.25
C GLN A 223 -17.43 -14.81 -8.94
N PRO A 224 -18.41 -14.77 -8.03
CA PRO A 224 -18.36 -15.55 -6.81
C PRO A 224 -18.25 -17.04 -7.09
N LEU A 225 -17.46 -17.74 -6.28
CA LEU A 225 -17.29 -19.19 -6.33
C LEU A 225 -17.76 -19.84 -5.01
N PRO A 226 -18.11 -21.14 -5.04
CA PRO A 226 -18.37 -21.90 -3.83
C PRO A 226 -17.20 -21.91 -2.84
N GLU A 227 -17.48 -22.08 -1.55
CA GLU A 227 -16.42 -22.08 -0.51
C GLU A 227 -15.40 -23.21 -0.67
N ASP A 228 -15.81 -24.35 -1.21
CA ASP A 228 -14.96 -25.51 -1.50
C ASP A 228 -14.19 -25.39 -2.83
N ALA A 229 -14.41 -24.33 -3.63
CA ALA A 229 -13.71 -24.12 -4.89
C ALA A 229 -12.18 -24.07 -4.67
N THR A 230 -11.47 -24.74 -5.56
CA THR A 230 -9.99 -24.80 -5.59
C THR A 230 -9.48 -24.66 -7.03
N GLY A 231 -8.23 -24.31 -7.20
CA GLY A 231 -7.58 -24.18 -8.50
C GLY A 231 -6.89 -22.83 -8.69
N ASP A 232 -6.10 -22.72 -9.75
CA ASP A 232 -5.25 -21.54 -10.02
C ASP A 232 -6.04 -20.26 -10.34
N ASN A 233 -7.31 -20.40 -10.70
CA ASN A 233 -8.21 -19.29 -10.96
C ASN A 233 -8.98 -18.82 -9.72
N VAL A 234 -8.87 -19.52 -8.58
CA VAL A 234 -9.56 -19.19 -7.35
C VAL A 234 -8.71 -18.24 -6.51
N VAL A 235 -9.28 -17.13 -6.10
CA VAL A 235 -8.67 -16.19 -5.14
C VAL A 235 -9.67 -15.85 -4.05
N ALA A 236 -9.18 -15.70 -2.83
CA ALA A 236 -9.97 -15.19 -1.72
C ALA A 236 -9.73 -13.68 -1.60
N GLU A 237 -10.76 -12.89 -1.77
CA GLU A 237 -10.72 -11.44 -1.62
C GLU A 237 -11.59 -11.01 -0.43
N TYR A 238 -11.25 -9.87 0.16
CA TYR A 238 -11.94 -9.33 1.32
C TYR A 238 -13.02 -8.35 0.88
N PHE A 239 -14.26 -8.61 1.26
CA PHE A 239 -15.43 -7.80 0.93
C PHE A 239 -15.98 -7.13 2.19
N ARG A 240 -16.51 -5.93 2.03
CA ARG A 240 -17.19 -5.20 3.11
C ARG A 240 -18.57 -5.82 3.37
N GLU A 241 -18.96 -5.93 4.63
CA GLU A 241 -20.32 -6.32 5.00
C GLU A 241 -21.36 -5.37 4.40
N GLY A 242 -22.44 -5.93 3.87
CA GLY A 242 -23.54 -5.17 3.25
C GLY A 242 -23.32 -4.78 1.79
N GLU A 243 -22.16 -5.07 1.20
CA GLU A 243 -21.87 -4.82 -0.23
C GLU A 243 -22.08 -6.05 -1.13
N ASP A 244 -22.72 -7.10 -0.63
CA ASP A 244 -22.96 -8.36 -1.37
C ASP A 244 -23.68 -8.17 -2.70
N ALA A 245 -24.59 -7.20 -2.78
CA ALA A 245 -25.34 -6.88 -3.99
C ALA A 245 -24.44 -6.34 -5.13
N LEU A 246 -23.23 -5.87 -4.81
CA LEU A 246 -22.27 -5.34 -5.78
C LEU A 246 -21.34 -6.44 -6.33
N ILE A 247 -21.31 -7.62 -5.68
CA ILE A 247 -20.47 -8.73 -6.09
C ILE A 247 -21.05 -9.35 -7.35
N GLY A 248 -20.26 -9.37 -8.42
CA GLY A 248 -20.71 -9.89 -9.72
C GLY A 248 -21.47 -8.89 -10.60
N LEU A 249 -21.75 -7.69 -10.12
CA LEU A 249 -22.03 -6.55 -10.98
C LEU A 249 -20.68 -6.13 -11.60
N GLY A 250 -20.23 -6.91 -12.59
CA GLY A 250 -19.11 -6.48 -13.41
C GLY A 250 -19.46 -5.11 -13.98
N LEU A 251 -18.48 -4.20 -14.01
CA LEU A 251 -18.56 -3.05 -14.91
C LEU A 251 -18.80 -3.62 -16.31
N VAL A 252 -20.06 -3.66 -16.73
CA VAL A 252 -20.41 -4.00 -18.10
C VAL A 252 -19.89 -2.84 -18.93
N VAL A 253 -18.65 -3.00 -19.35
CA VAL A 253 -18.08 -2.13 -20.35
C VAL A 253 -18.68 -2.64 -21.66
N ASP A 254 -19.78 -2.03 -22.07
CA ASP A 254 -20.30 -2.23 -23.40
C ASP A 254 -19.16 -2.00 -24.40
N GLY A 255 -18.73 -3.09 -25.01
CA GLY A 255 -17.78 -3.07 -26.11
C GLY A 255 -18.51 -2.55 -27.35
N GLY A 256 -18.49 -1.23 -27.54
CA GLY A 256 -18.75 -0.60 -28.81
C GLY A 256 -17.44 -0.21 -29.45
#